data_3943576d6c65be0d64b80c841d714ad4
#
_entry.id   3943576d6c65be0d64b80c841d714ad4
#
_cell.length_a   1.000
_cell.length_b   1.000
_cell.length_c   1.000
_cell.angle_alpha   90.00
_cell.angle_beta   90.00
_cell.angle_gamma   90.00
#
_symmetry.space_group_name_H-M   'P 1'
#
loop_
_entity.id
_entity.type
_entity.pdbx_description
1 polymer ?
#
loop_
_entity_poly.entity_id
_entity_poly.type
_entity_poly.pdbx_seq_one_letter_code
_entity_poly.pdbx_strand_id
1 'polypeptide(L)' 'MQQRYEYLVISIREGLIGGAIKPGKVQDALNEHAKDGWQLKSLTTADVKGRLGPGSAEGLLATFERPVP' A
#
# COMPACT_ATOMS: atom_id res chain seq x y z
N MET A 1 1.59 10.46 -29.42
CA MET A 1 2.50 10.31 -28.35
C MET A 1 1.91 9.55 -27.23
N GLN A 2 2.66 8.65 -26.66
CA GLN A 2 2.14 7.82 -25.62
C GLN A 2 2.46 8.42 -24.27
N GLN A 3 1.47 8.48 -23.42
CA GLN A 3 1.68 8.88 -22.05
C GLN A 3 2.37 7.75 -21.32
N ARG A 4 3.40 8.08 -20.60
CA ARG A 4 4.15 7.11 -19.82
C ARG A 4 3.80 7.32 -18.36
N TYR A 5 3.84 6.23 -17.62
CA TYR A 5 3.51 6.26 -16.20
C TYR A 5 4.61 5.58 -15.42
N GLU A 6 4.78 6.00 -14.22
CA GLU A 6 5.64 5.29 -13.28
C GLU A 6 4.78 4.75 -12.17
N TYR A 7 5.27 3.74 -11.50
CA TYR A 7 4.50 3.00 -10.50
C TYR A 7 5.26 2.92 -9.19
N LEU A 8 4.49 2.90 -8.12
CA LEU A 8 5.03 2.77 -6.79
C LEU A 8 4.22 1.73 -6.04
N VAL A 9 4.89 0.78 -5.42
CA VAL A 9 4.21 -0.24 -4.62
C VAL A 9 4.73 -0.12 -3.20
N ILE A 10 3.80 0.03 -2.27
CA ILE A 10 4.16 0.09 -0.86
C ILE A 10 3.36 -0.94 -0.10
N SER A 11 3.88 -1.32 1.04
CA SER A 11 3.13 -2.18 1.93
C SER A 11 2.70 -1.35 3.14
N ILE A 12 1.48 -1.55 3.55
CA ILE A 12 0.90 -0.83 4.67
C ILE A 12 0.67 -1.81 5.78
N ARG A 13 1.36 -1.61 6.88
CA ARG A 13 1.27 -2.52 8.00
C ARG A 13 0.89 -1.84 9.29
N GLU A 14 0.60 -0.56 9.21
CA GLU A 14 0.24 0.17 10.40
C GLU A 14 -1.05 -0.37 10.97
N GLY A 15 -1.12 -0.38 12.28
CA GLY A 15 -2.34 -0.77 12.91
C GLY A 15 -2.53 -2.26 13.04
N LEU A 16 -1.46 -3.01 12.91
CA LEU A 16 -1.58 -4.46 13.02
C LEU A 16 -1.61 -4.96 14.44
N ILE A 17 -1.60 -4.08 15.39
CA ILE A 17 -1.68 -4.49 16.77
C ILE A 17 -3.05 -5.11 16.98
N GLY A 18 -3.06 -6.33 17.45
CA GLY A 18 -4.31 -7.01 17.58
C GLY A 18 -4.84 -7.59 16.28
N GLY A 19 -4.04 -7.55 15.25
CA GLY A 19 -4.39 -8.19 14.00
C GLY A 19 -5.35 -7.43 13.12
N ALA A 20 -5.62 -6.19 13.44
CA ALA A 20 -6.57 -5.41 12.67
C ALA A 20 -5.88 -4.24 12.00
N ILE A 21 -6.25 -3.99 10.77
CA ILE A 21 -5.75 -2.83 10.04
C ILE A 21 -6.74 -1.70 10.26
N LYS A 22 -6.24 -0.57 10.73
CA LYS A 22 -7.10 0.56 11.02
C LYS A 22 -7.31 1.38 9.75
N PRO A 23 -8.56 1.60 9.37
CA PRO A 23 -8.82 2.34 8.14
C PRO A 23 -8.19 3.72 8.10
N GLY A 24 -8.12 4.39 9.24
CA GLY A 24 -7.50 5.71 9.27
C GLY A 24 -6.05 5.70 8.91
N LYS A 25 -5.34 4.64 9.31
CA LYS A 25 -3.94 4.54 8.97
C LYS A 25 -3.75 4.28 7.48
N VAL A 26 -4.63 3.48 6.90
CA VAL A 26 -4.58 3.26 5.47
C VAL A 26 -4.86 4.56 4.72
N GLN A 27 -5.87 5.27 5.16
CA GLN A 27 -6.22 6.54 4.53
C GLN A 27 -5.07 7.52 4.59
N ASP A 28 -4.40 7.60 5.73
CA ASP A 28 -3.27 8.52 5.88
C ASP A 28 -2.15 8.14 4.91
N ALA A 29 -1.87 6.86 4.77
CA ALA A 29 -0.81 6.42 3.87
C ALA A 29 -1.16 6.75 2.43
N LEU A 30 -2.41 6.55 2.05
CA LEU A 30 -2.82 6.85 0.69
C LEU A 30 -2.75 8.34 0.42
N ASN A 31 -3.20 9.15 1.36
CA ASN A 31 -3.19 10.59 1.17
C ASN A 31 -1.79 11.16 1.17
N GLU A 32 -0.89 10.54 1.91
CA GLU A 32 0.48 10.99 1.93
C GLU A 32 1.09 10.90 0.54
N HIS A 33 0.81 9.82 -0.16
CA HIS A 33 1.34 9.65 -1.50
C HIS A 33 0.58 10.48 -2.53
N ALA A 34 -0.71 10.71 -2.28
CA ALA A 34 -1.49 11.53 -3.17
C ALA A 34 -0.95 12.95 -3.25
N LYS A 35 -0.33 13.42 -2.18
CA LYS A 35 0.24 14.75 -2.21
C LYS A 35 1.33 14.89 -3.25
N ASP A 36 1.99 13.80 -3.57
CA ASP A 36 3.05 13.82 -4.57
C ASP A 36 2.56 13.43 -5.95
N GLY A 37 1.25 13.41 -6.13
CA GLY A 37 0.69 13.13 -7.44
C GLY A 37 0.41 11.67 -7.72
N TRP A 38 0.61 10.81 -6.73
CA TRP A 38 0.38 9.39 -6.91
C TRP A 38 -1.11 9.09 -6.84
N GLN A 39 -1.59 8.25 -7.76
CA GLN A 39 -2.97 7.81 -7.78
C GLN A 39 -3.03 6.32 -7.51
N LEU A 40 -3.90 5.93 -6.62
CA LEU A 40 -4.03 4.53 -6.25
C LEU A 40 -4.66 3.74 -7.39
N LYS A 41 -4.00 2.66 -7.77
CA LYS A 41 -4.51 1.78 -8.80
C LYS A 41 -5.10 0.52 -8.23
N SER A 42 -4.48 -0.02 -7.21
CA SER A 42 -5.00 -1.24 -6.61
C SER A 42 -4.55 -1.32 -5.17
N LEU A 43 -5.36 -1.99 -4.39
CA LEU A 43 -5.09 -2.22 -2.98
C LEU A 43 -5.47 -3.66 -2.70
N THR A 44 -4.49 -4.46 -2.37
CA THR A 44 -4.73 -5.89 -2.16
C THR A 44 -4.14 -6.31 -0.84
N THR A 45 -4.67 -7.39 -0.30
CA THR A 45 -4.10 -7.95 0.91
C THR A 45 -2.87 -8.73 0.54
N ALA A 46 -1.87 -8.62 1.39
CA ALA A 46 -0.65 -9.38 1.20
C ALA A 46 -0.46 -10.24 2.41
N ASP A 47 -0.41 -11.51 2.16
CA ASP A 47 -0.22 -12.47 3.21
C ASP A 47 1.23 -12.84 3.21
N VAL A 48 1.98 -12.34 4.10
CA VAL A 48 3.35 -12.76 4.20
C VAL A 48 3.38 -13.99 5.04
N LYS A 49 3.29 -15.09 4.40
CA LYS A 49 3.39 -16.31 5.11
C LYS A 49 4.75 -16.42 5.61
N GLY A 50 4.80 -16.37 6.85
CA GLY A 50 6.03 -16.28 7.43
C GLY A 50 6.82 -17.48 7.48
N ARG A 51 7.89 -17.43 6.98
CA ARG A 51 8.86 -18.27 7.41
C ARG A 51 9.22 -17.93 8.78
N LEU A 52 8.65 -16.94 9.31
CA LEU A 52 8.99 -16.54 10.64
C LEU A 52 8.04 -17.09 11.66
N GLY A 53 7.34 -18.11 11.29
CA GLY A 53 6.52 -18.78 12.25
C GLY A 53 5.19 -18.11 12.46
N PRO A 54 4.57 -18.36 13.57
CA PRO A 54 3.22 -17.88 13.81
C PRO A 54 3.20 -16.38 13.83
N GLY A 55 2.17 -15.83 13.37
CA GLY A 55 2.06 -14.41 13.36
C GLY A 55 2.46 -13.81 12.07
N SER A 56 2.07 -14.46 11.03
CA SER A 56 2.24 -13.84 9.74
C SER A 56 1.53 -12.52 9.75
N ALA A 57 2.24 -11.51 9.41
CA ALA A 57 1.68 -10.18 9.39
C ALA A 57 0.82 -10.04 8.18
N GLU A 58 -0.41 -9.72 8.39
CA GLU A 58 -1.26 -9.33 7.30
C GLU A 58 -1.02 -7.88 7.01
N GLY A 59 -0.85 -7.58 5.76
CA GLY A 59 -0.66 -6.21 5.34
C GLY A 59 -1.41 -5.96 4.08
N LEU A 60 -1.33 -4.74 3.63
CA LEU A 60 -1.91 -4.35 2.37
C LEU A 60 -0.82 -3.92 1.43
N LEU A 61 -0.95 -4.29 0.16
CA LEU A 61 -0.08 -3.77 -0.88
C LEU A 61 -0.87 -2.74 -1.66
N ALA A 62 -0.35 -1.54 -1.70
CA ALA A 62 -0.97 -0.46 -2.45
C ALA A 62 -0.10 -0.16 -3.65
N THR A 63 -0.69 -0.17 -4.81
CA THR A 63 0.00 0.14 -6.06
C THR A 63 -0.52 1.47 -6.56
N PHE A 64 0.39 2.37 -6.80
CA PHE A 64 0.06 3.71 -7.28
C PHE A 64 0.67 3.91 -8.64
N GLU A 65 0.10 4.83 -9.39
CA GLU A 65 0.71 5.26 -10.64
C GLU A 65 0.62 6.77 -10.75
N ARG A 66 1.50 7.34 -11.54
CA ARG A 66 1.38 8.74 -11.91
C ARG A 66 2.07 8.95 -13.25
N PRO A 67 1.63 9.97 -13.99
CA PRO A 67 2.25 10.23 -15.29
C PRO A 67 3.68 10.70 -15.14
N VAL A 68 4.50 10.28 -16.07
CA VAL A 68 5.88 10.73 -16.13
C VAL A 68 5.93 11.93 -17.05
N PRO A 69 6.58 13.01 -16.64
CA PRO A 69 6.67 14.20 -17.50
C PRO A 69 7.43 13.96 -18.78
#